data_619da5abdfef9b5267e395517c8c4c60
#
_entry.id   619da5abdfef9b5267e395517c8c4c60
#
_cell.length_a   1.000
_cell.length_b   1.000
_cell.length_c   1.000
_cell.angle_alpha   90.00
_cell.angle_beta   90.00
_cell.angle_gamma   90.00
#
_symmetry.space_group_name_H-M   'P 1'
#
loop_
_entity.id
_entity.type
_entity.pdbx_description
1 polymer ?
#
loop_
_entity_poly.entity_id
_entity_poly.type
_entity_poly.pdbx_seq_one_letter_code
_entity_poly.pdbx_strand_id
1 'polypeptide(L)'
;MLAKLFFGILITVGAIVALLLVLAVVGGILAGLLAPVVGSVPISYNLRSVRARWTSTIVAILGIAGTVGVFVAMLSLARGFKSTLVASGSPTNALVMRAGAASEMMGGITLDSVKVLQDAPGIARDNSGPLVTQEVVGVVPFPLVSTGTDANVQIRGVSPNVLRIRTFAKIVQGRMFVPGLTELVVGKNASRTYAGLTLGNTVNFAGGRWQVVGVFDAGGSAFDSEVWCDGRILAQVLKRPENIFQSATVRLASADSFQKFKDAVTSDPRMNVDVIREVDYYAKQSTTMTRLITVLGGLVAAIMAIGAIFGALNTMYSAVAERGREIATMRAVGFSAWNVVLSFLFEALLISFIAGLVGCLAVLPLNGLTTNTMNFQTFSNVAFAFRITLGLLVLGVLFGLIMGVLGGMIPALRAAFRPVAGALREL
;
A
#
# COMPACT_ATOMS: atom_id res chain seq x y z
N MET A 1 -4.93 -20.02 14.15
CA MET A 1 -5.98 -19.00 13.93
C MET A 1 -6.03 -18.00 15.10
N LEU A 2 -6.19 -18.43 16.35
CA LEU A 2 -6.23 -17.58 17.56
C LEU A 2 -5.00 -16.67 17.76
N ALA A 3 -3.77 -17.16 17.53
CA ALA A 3 -2.55 -16.34 17.67
C ALA A 3 -2.48 -15.17 16.66
N LYS A 4 -2.96 -15.36 15.41
CA LYS A 4 -3.03 -14.29 14.43
C LYS A 4 -4.12 -13.26 14.77
N LEU A 5 -5.24 -13.71 15.34
CA LEU A 5 -6.29 -12.82 15.84
C LEU A 5 -5.77 -11.99 17.02
N PHE A 6 -5.06 -12.62 17.97
CA PHE A 6 -4.45 -11.95 19.12
C PHE A 6 -3.38 -10.94 18.72
N PHE A 7 -2.52 -11.30 17.74
CA PHE A 7 -1.50 -10.38 17.20
C PHE A 7 -2.12 -9.22 16.42
N GLY A 8 -3.20 -9.48 15.67
CA GLY A 8 -3.99 -8.44 15.01
C GLY A 8 -4.65 -7.46 15.98
N ILE A 9 -5.22 -7.97 17.07
CA ILE A 9 -5.81 -7.15 18.15
C ILE A 9 -4.72 -6.34 18.85
N LEU A 10 -3.55 -6.92 19.13
CA LEU A 10 -2.45 -6.21 19.79
C LEU A 10 -1.90 -5.07 18.93
N ILE A 11 -1.79 -5.28 17.61
CA ILE A 11 -1.38 -4.24 16.64
C ILE A 11 -2.45 -3.14 16.55
N THR A 12 -3.75 -3.49 16.53
CA THR A 12 -4.84 -2.50 16.52
C THR A 12 -4.89 -1.70 17.81
N VAL A 13 -4.74 -2.32 18.98
CA VAL A 13 -4.67 -1.63 20.26
C VAL A 13 -3.44 -0.74 20.34
N GLY A 14 -2.27 -1.21 19.89
CA GLY A 14 -1.06 -0.40 19.79
C GLY A 14 -1.21 0.81 18.85
N ALA A 15 -1.87 0.63 17.71
CA ALA A 15 -2.17 1.73 16.78
C ALA A 15 -3.16 2.74 17.38
N ILE A 16 -4.17 2.27 18.12
CA ILE A 16 -5.13 3.13 18.84
C ILE A 16 -4.42 3.92 19.94
N VAL A 17 -3.56 3.29 20.74
CA VAL A 17 -2.78 3.97 21.78
C VAL A 17 -1.81 4.99 21.19
N ALA A 18 -1.10 4.65 20.12
CA ALA A 18 -0.23 5.57 19.39
C ALA A 18 -1.01 6.74 18.79
N LEU A 19 -2.18 6.47 18.23
CA LEU A 19 -3.10 7.49 17.72
C LEU A 19 -3.54 8.42 18.86
N LEU A 20 -3.98 7.89 19.99
CA LEU A 20 -4.38 8.68 21.18
C LEU A 20 -3.22 9.53 21.72
N LEU A 21 -1.98 9.01 21.72
CA LEU A 21 -0.79 9.78 22.11
C LEU A 21 -0.48 10.92 21.13
N VAL A 22 -0.52 10.67 19.82
CA VAL A 22 -0.40 11.73 18.81
C VAL A 22 -1.49 12.78 19.01
N LEU A 23 -2.68 12.38 19.37
CA LEU A 23 -3.82 13.21 19.68
C LEU A 23 -3.60 14.10 20.89
N ALA A 24 -3.11 13.54 21.97
CA ALA A 24 -2.79 14.30 23.18
C ALA A 24 -1.68 15.32 22.89
N VAL A 25 -0.68 14.95 22.09
CA VAL A 25 0.43 15.86 21.69
C VAL A 25 -0.06 16.96 20.75
N VAL A 26 -0.79 16.62 19.68
CA VAL A 26 -1.32 17.61 18.72
C VAL A 26 -2.38 18.49 19.38
N GLY A 27 -3.27 17.91 20.19
CA GLY A 27 -4.23 18.66 20.98
C GLY A 27 -3.56 19.59 22.01
N GLY A 28 -2.50 19.14 22.66
CA GLY A 28 -1.69 19.94 23.57
C GLY A 28 -0.93 21.08 22.87
N ILE A 29 -0.35 20.81 21.69
CA ILE A 29 0.32 21.82 20.85
C ILE A 29 -0.69 22.85 20.35
N LEU A 30 -1.84 22.42 19.84
CA LEU A 30 -2.92 23.32 19.41
C LEU A 30 -3.48 24.14 20.57
N ALA A 31 -3.69 23.53 21.74
CA ALA A 31 -4.10 24.23 22.94
C ALA A 31 -3.03 25.23 23.40
N GLY A 32 -1.75 24.88 23.38
CA GLY A 32 -0.64 25.75 23.74
C GLY A 32 -0.42 26.91 22.75
N LEU A 33 -0.56 26.67 21.44
CA LEU A 33 -0.46 27.71 20.41
C LEU A 33 -1.67 28.66 20.42
N LEU A 34 -2.86 28.16 20.78
CA LEU A 34 -4.10 28.94 20.83
C LEU A 34 -4.39 29.54 22.17
N ALA A 35 -3.76 29.07 23.26
CA ALA A 35 -3.97 29.58 24.63
C ALA A 35 -3.78 31.09 24.79
N PRO A 36 -2.75 31.77 24.23
CA PRO A 36 -2.61 33.21 24.31
C PRO A 36 -3.65 33.98 23.49
N VAL A 37 -4.26 33.36 22.51
CA VAL A 37 -5.21 34.00 21.59
C VAL A 37 -6.66 33.67 21.96
N VAL A 38 -6.92 32.48 22.53
CA VAL A 38 -8.22 32.01 23.01
C VAL A 38 -8.46 32.39 24.46
N GLY A 39 -7.49 33.00 25.14
CA GLY A 39 -7.57 33.41 26.54
C GLY A 39 -8.73 34.35 26.90
N SER A 40 -9.45 34.87 25.89
CA SER A 40 -10.65 35.70 26.05
C SER A 40 -11.96 34.92 25.87
N VAL A 41 -11.98 33.76 25.17
CA VAL A 41 -13.20 32.94 25.02
C VAL A 41 -12.98 31.58 25.67
N PRO A 42 -13.78 31.18 26.68
CA PRO A 42 -13.57 29.91 27.38
C PRO A 42 -13.79 28.70 26.46
N ILE A 43 -12.86 27.74 26.44
CA ILE A 43 -12.96 26.49 25.68
C ILE A 43 -14.23 25.71 26.01
N SER A 44 -14.68 25.78 27.29
CA SER A 44 -15.93 25.17 27.75
C SER A 44 -17.17 25.70 27.02
N TYR A 45 -17.13 26.94 26.52
CA TYR A 45 -18.19 27.52 25.71
C TYR A 45 -18.30 26.82 24.37
N ASN A 46 -17.19 26.60 23.69
CA ASN A 46 -17.16 25.89 22.39
C ASN A 46 -17.58 24.41 22.50
N LEU A 47 -17.18 23.72 23.57
CA LEU A 47 -17.61 22.34 23.83
C LEU A 47 -19.12 22.24 24.11
N ARG A 48 -19.70 23.17 24.88
CA ARG A 48 -21.14 23.24 25.13
C ARG A 48 -21.95 23.48 23.83
N SER A 49 -21.43 24.31 22.96
CA SER A 49 -21.98 24.64 21.66
C SER A 49 -22.07 23.42 20.73
N VAL A 50 -20.97 22.68 20.60
CA VAL A 50 -20.93 21.43 19.79
C VAL A 50 -21.96 20.43 20.31
N ARG A 51 -22.10 20.30 21.64
CA ARG A 51 -23.09 19.40 22.26
C ARG A 51 -24.52 19.84 22.02
N ALA A 52 -24.80 21.15 22.04
CA ALA A 52 -26.14 21.67 21.82
C ALA A 52 -26.69 21.38 20.41
N ARG A 53 -25.78 21.23 19.41
CA ARG A 53 -26.11 20.98 18.00
C ARG A 53 -25.61 19.61 17.52
N TRP A 54 -25.78 18.59 18.37
CA TRP A 54 -25.22 17.26 18.14
C TRP A 54 -25.62 16.65 16.78
N THR A 55 -26.85 16.91 16.26
CA THR A 55 -27.34 16.37 14.99
C THR A 55 -26.56 16.90 13.78
N SER A 56 -26.44 18.22 13.66
CA SER A 56 -25.65 18.84 12.58
C SER A 56 -24.16 18.55 12.69
N THR A 57 -23.65 18.46 13.92
CA THR A 57 -22.26 18.08 14.20
C THR A 57 -21.96 16.65 13.74
N ILE A 58 -22.85 15.68 14.01
CA ILE A 58 -22.68 14.30 13.56
C ILE A 58 -22.67 14.22 12.02
N VAL A 59 -23.55 14.95 11.33
CA VAL A 59 -23.56 14.96 9.87
C VAL A 59 -22.24 15.49 9.31
N ALA A 60 -21.70 16.56 9.89
CA ALA A 60 -20.39 17.10 9.50
C ALA A 60 -19.26 16.09 9.80
N ILE A 61 -19.27 15.44 10.98
CA ILE A 61 -18.32 14.40 11.35
C ILE A 61 -18.37 13.24 10.34
N LEU A 62 -19.55 12.73 9.99
CA LEU A 62 -19.70 11.61 9.06
C LEU A 62 -19.23 11.97 7.66
N GLY A 63 -19.49 13.17 7.16
CA GLY A 63 -19.04 13.64 5.86
C GLY A 63 -17.51 13.71 5.76
N ILE A 64 -16.86 14.34 6.75
CA ILE A 64 -15.40 14.44 6.80
C ILE A 64 -14.77 13.07 7.07
N ALA A 65 -15.34 12.28 8.00
CA ALA A 65 -14.83 10.95 8.33
C ALA A 65 -14.87 9.99 7.13
N GLY A 66 -15.97 9.99 6.37
CA GLY A 66 -16.07 9.19 5.14
C GLY A 66 -15.00 9.58 4.12
N THR A 67 -14.77 10.87 3.92
CA THR A 67 -13.72 11.38 3.02
C THR A 67 -12.31 10.98 3.48
N VAL A 68 -12.01 11.14 4.78
CA VAL A 68 -10.73 10.71 5.36
C VAL A 68 -10.56 9.21 5.25
N GLY A 69 -11.61 8.42 5.51
CA GLY A 69 -11.60 6.98 5.39
C GLY A 69 -11.24 6.52 3.98
N VAL A 70 -11.90 7.06 2.96
CA VAL A 70 -11.58 6.74 1.55
C VAL A 70 -10.15 7.15 1.19
N PHE A 71 -9.71 8.33 1.61
CA PHE A 71 -8.34 8.81 1.37
C PHE A 71 -7.30 7.86 1.96
N VAL A 72 -7.44 7.49 3.24
CA VAL A 72 -6.52 6.57 3.92
C VAL A 72 -6.58 5.16 3.31
N ALA A 73 -7.77 4.66 2.95
CA ALA A 73 -7.94 3.37 2.31
C ALA A 73 -7.21 3.30 0.96
N MET A 74 -7.36 4.31 0.11
CA MET A 74 -6.68 4.36 -1.21
C MET A 74 -5.16 4.42 -1.08
N LEU A 75 -4.66 5.24 -0.15
CA LEU A 75 -3.22 5.30 0.09
C LEU A 75 -2.67 4.02 0.73
N SER A 76 -3.44 3.34 1.58
CA SER A 76 -3.03 2.05 2.17
C SER A 76 -2.98 0.94 1.13
N LEU A 77 -3.89 0.96 0.15
CA LEU A 77 -3.89 0.07 -1.02
C LEU A 77 -2.61 0.25 -1.85
N ALA A 78 -2.28 1.50 -2.19
CA ALA A 78 -1.06 1.84 -2.93
C ALA A 78 0.21 1.40 -2.20
N ARG A 79 0.28 1.63 -0.89
CA ARG A 79 1.41 1.19 -0.04
C ARG A 79 1.49 -0.32 0.08
N GLY A 80 0.35 -0.99 0.20
CA GLY A 80 0.25 -2.45 0.23
C GLY A 80 0.85 -3.08 -1.02
N PHE A 81 0.40 -2.63 -2.19
CA PHE A 81 0.94 -3.08 -3.48
C PHE A 81 2.45 -2.86 -3.60
N LYS A 82 2.91 -1.63 -3.32
CA LYS A 82 4.35 -1.31 -3.34
C LYS A 82 5.14 -2.21 -2.39
N SER A 83 4.66 -2.41 -1.16
CA SER A 83 5.38 -3.21 -0.17
C SER A 83 5.46 -4.69 -0.56
N THR A 84 4.42 -5.25 -1.18
CA THR A 84 4.41 -6.63 -1.67
C THR A 84 5.41 -6.83 -2.80
N LEU A 85 5.48 -5.92 -3.77
CA LEU A 85 6.47 -6.00 -4.84
C LEU A 85 7.89 -5.80 -4.34
N VAL A 86 8.14 -4.79 -3.53
CA VAL A 86 9.49 -4.54 -2.96
C VAL A 86 9.96 -5.71 -2.09
N ALA A 87 9.06 -6.37 -1.36
CA ALA A 87 9.37 -7.56 -0.57
C ALA A 87 9.75 -8.78 -1.44
N SER A 88 9.47 -8.75 -2.75
CA SER A 88 9.91 -9.80 -3.68
C SER A 88 11.40 -9.71 -4.03
N GLY A 89 12.03 -8.57 -3.81
CA GLY A 89 13.45 -8.38 -4.07
C GLY A 89 14.32 -8.52 -2.82
N SER A 90 15.52 -9.07 -3.03
CA SER A 90 16.57 -9.07 -2.00
C SER A 90 17.69 -8.08 -2.38
N PRO A 91 18.25 -7.31 -1.41
CA PRO A 91 19.39 -6.44 -1.68
C PRO A 91 20.68 -7.22 -2.01
N THR A 92 20.74 -8.51 -1.67
CA THR A 92 21.83 -9.41 -1.99
C THR A 92 21.62 -10.20 -3.27
N ASN A 93 20.54 -9.98 -4.00
CA ASN A 93 20.29 -10.63 -5.29
C ASN A 93 20.44 -9.60 -6.43
N ALA A 94 21.04 -10.05 -7.53
CA ALA A 94 21.10 -9.34 -8.79
C ALA A 94 20.25 -10.09 -9.82
N LEU A 95 19.41 -9.34 -10.54
CA LEU A 95 18.65 -9.82 -11.68
C LEU A 95 19.42 -9.44 -12.96
N VAL A 96 19.65 -10.40 -13.81
CA VAL A 96 20.34 -10.24 -15.09
C VAL A 96 19.32 -10.52 -16.20
N MET A 97 19.17 -9.57 -17.12
CA MET A 97 18.26 -9.66 -18.26
C MET A 97 18.99 -9.22 -19.52
N ARG A 98 18.42 -9.49 -20.68
CA ARG A 98 18.92 -8.94 -21.95
C ARG A 98 18.93 -7.42 -21.88
N ALA A 99 19.97 -6.76 -22.41
CA ALA A 99 20.08 -5.32 -22.46
C ALA A 99 18.85 -4.69 -23.14
N GLY A 100 18.30 -3.64 -22.51
CA GLY A 100 17.10 -2.95 -22.94
C GLY A 100 15.78 -3.68 -22.68
N ALA A 101 15.76 -4.82 -22.00
CA ALA A 101 14.52 -5.50 -21.65
C ALA A 101 13.78 -4.73 -20.54
N ALA A 102 12.51 -4.36 -20.80
CA ALA A 102 11.68 -3.62 -19.84
C ALA A 102 11.17 -4.52 -18.68
N SER A 103 11.06 -5.83 -18.91
CA SER A 103 10.62 -6.81 -17.92
C SER A 103 11.28 -8.18 -18.19
N GLU A 104 11.24 -9.08 -17.19
CA GLU A 104 11.70 -10.47 -17.33
C GLU A 104 11.07 -11.15 -18.53
N MET A 105 9.77 -10.95 -18.79
CA MET A 105 9.06 -11.59 -19.89
C MET A 105 9.60 -11.24 -21.28
N MET A 106 10.24 -10.08 -21.41
CA MET A 106 10.90 -9.61 -22.65
C MET A 106 12.38 -9.97 -22.70
N GLY A 107 12.88 -10.65 -21.68
CA GLY A 107 14.25 -11.08 -21.58
C GLY A 107 14.60 -12.21 -22.57
N GLY A 108 15.91 -12.40 -22.78
CA GLY A 108 16.44 -13.49 -23.57
C GLY A 108 17.93 -13.63 -23.29
N ILE A 109 18.28 -14.53 -22.37
CA ILE A 109 19.65 -14.83 -21.99
C ILE A 109 19.97 -16.25 -22.45
N THR A 110 21.11 -16.44 -23.12
CA THR A 110 21.54 -17.77 -23.59
C THR A 110 22.15 -18.57 -22.45
N LEU A 111 22.17 -19.91 -22.63
CA LEU A 111 22.84 -20.82 -21.70
C LEU A 111 24.34 -20.47 -21.54
N ASP A 112 25.00 -20.04 -22.62
CA ASP A 112 26.42 -19.65 -22.56
C ASP A 112 26.62 -18.37 -21.73
N SER A 113 25.69 -17.41 -21.83
CA SER A 113 25.70 -16.26 -20.92
C SER A 113 25.53 -16.69 -19.46
N VAL A 114 24.68 -17.66 -19.16
CA VAL A 114 24.51 -18.20 -17.79
C VAL A 114 25.80 -18.85 -17.28
N LYS A 115 26.55 -19.56 -18.11
CA LYS A 115 27.86 -20.11 -17.75
C LYS A 115 28.86 -19.00 -17.39
N VAL A 116 28.91 -17.94 -18.21
CA VAL A 116 29.77 -16.77 -17.90
C VAL A 116 29.36 -16.13 -16.57
N LEU A 117 28.06 -16.02 -16.28
CA LEU A 117 27.59 -15.51 -14.99
C LEU A 117 28.09 -16.37 -13.82
N GLN A 118 28.14 -17.69 -13.95
CA GLN A 118 28.58 -18.57 -12.86
C GLN A 118 30.04 -18.34 -12.44
N ASP A 119 30.87 -17.82 -13.33
CA ASP A 119 32.29 -17.53 -13.09
C ASP A 119 32.54 -16.06 -12.70
N ALA A 120 31.51 -15.21 -12.75
CA ALA A 120 31.66 -13.78 -12.44
C ALA A 120 32.05 -13.55 -10.97
N PRO A 121 32.81 -12.46 -10.69
CA PRO A 121 33.23 -12.13 -9.33
C PRO A 121 32.06 -11.62 -8.49
N GLY A 122 32.10 -11.84 -7.18
CA GLY A 122 31.10 -11.31 -6.23
C GLY A 122 29.87 -12.18 -6.05
N ILE A 123 29.78 -13.33 -6.72
CA ILE A 123 28.72 -14.31 -6.54
C ILE A 123 28.93 -15.12 -5.27
N ALA A 124 27.85 -15.37 -4.53
CA ALA A 124 27.84 -16.32 -3.43
C ALA A 124 27.98 -17.75 -3.98
N ARG A 125 28.83 -18.53 -3.33
CA ARG A 125 29.07 -19.95 -3.64
C ARG A 125 28.83 -20.79 -2.41
N ASP A 126 28.37 -22.00 -2.60
CA ASP A 126 28.28 -23.00 -1.55
C ASP A 126 28.84 -24.35 -2.04
N ASN A 127 28.64 -25.40 -1.26
CA ASN A 127 29.18 -26.75 -1.55
C ASN A 127 28.69 -27.33 -2.89
N SER A 128 27.61 -26.76 -3.51
CA SER A 128 27.08 -27.21 -4.78
C SER A 128 27.44 -26.28 -5.93
N GLY A 129 28.24 -25.24 -5.68
CA GLY A 129 28.69 -24.29 -6.69
C GLY A 129 28.11 -22.88 -6.58
N PRO A 130 28.17 -22.09 -7.66
CA PRO A 130 27.68 -20.71 -7.67
C PRO A 130 26.16 -20.65 -7.55
N LEU A 131 25.67 -19.68 -6.77
CA LEU A 131 24.24 -19.48 -6.53
C LEU A 131 23.62 -18.61 -7.65
N VAL A 132 23.35 -19.27 -8.77
CA VAL A 132 22.72 -18.70 -9.96
C VAL A 132 21.50 -19.57 -10.32
N THR A 133 20.36 -18.96 -10.59
CA THR A 133 19.18 -19.62 -11.18
C THR A 133 18.81 -18.94 -12.49
N GLN A 134 18.72 -19.72 -13.55
CA GLN A 134 18.13 -19.29 -14.79
C GLN A 134 16.62 -19.49 -14.73
N GLU A 135 15.87 -18.54 -15.26
CA GLU A 135 14.42 -18.50 -15.08
C GLU A 135 13.67 -18.38 -16.40
N VAL A 136 12.64 -19.21 -16.52
CA VAL A 136 11.67 -19.18 -17.61
C VAL A 136 10.37 -18.63 -17.04
N VAL A 137 9.92 -17.48 -17.52
CA VAL A 137 8.71 -16.81 -17.00
C VAL A 137 7.60 -16.88 -18.03
N GLY A 138 6.44 -17.34 -17.61
CA GLY A 138 5.24 -17.40 -18.45
C GLY A 138 3.99 -17.01 -17.67
N VAL A 139 2.87 -16.91 -18.37
CA VAL A 139 1.56 -16.63 -17.78
C VAL A 139 0.59 -17.68 -18.28
N VAL A 140 -0.21 -18.20 -17.35
CA VAL A 140 -1.18 -19.27 -17.64
C VAL A 140 -2.52 -18.89 -16.99
N PRO A 141 -3.65 -19.03 -17.70
CA PRO A 141 -4.96 -18.79 -17.10
C PRO A 141 -5.37 -19.97 -16.20
N PHE A 142 -5.91 -19.64 -15.03
CA PHE A 142 -6.58 -20.58 -14.13
C PHE A 142 -7.87 -19.97 -13.60
N PRO A 143 -8.92 -20.77 -13.36
CA PRO A 143 -10.17 -20.25 -12.80
C PRO A 143 -9.99 -19.79 -11.36
N LEU A 144 -10.55 -18.62 -11.03
CA LEU A 144 -10.60 -18.09 -9.68
C LEU A 144 -11.61 -18.91 -8.83
N VAL A 145 -11.23 -19.21 -7.60
CA VAL A 145 -12.14 -19.89 -6.63
C VAL A 145 -13.38 -19.04 -6.34
N SER A 146 -13.25 -17.70 -6.35
CA SER A 146 -14.34 -16.77 -5.99
C SER A 146 -15.40 -16.59 -7.06
N THR A 147 -15.02 -16.61 -8.35
CA THR A 147 -15.92 -16.26 -9.46
C THR A 147 -16.03 -17.34 -10.54
N GLY A 148 -15.13 -18.32 -10.54
CA GLY A 148 -15.02 -19.32 -11.61
C GLY A 148 -14.48 -18.77 -12.93
N THR A 149 -14.20 -17.46 -13.03
CA THR A 149 -13.64 -16.83 -14.23
C THR A 149 -12.14 -17.06 -14.31
N ASP A 150 -11.62 -17.21 -15.52
CA ASP A 150 -10.18 -17.35 -15.73
C ASP A 150 -9.43 -16.06 -15.41
N ALA A 151 -8.34 -16.21 -14.66
CA ALA A 151 -7.43 -15.14 -14.35
C ALA A 151 -5.98 -15.61 -14.49
N ASN A 152 -5.13 -14.72 -14.94
CA ASN A 152 -3.75 -15.04 -15.24
C ASN A 152 -2.91 -15.21 -13.96
N VAL A 153 -2.22 -16.34 -13.84
CA VAL A 153 -1.18 -16.59 -12.83
C VAL A 153 0.19 -16.65 -13.51
N GLN A 154 1.19 -16.07 -12.87
CA GLN A 154 2.57 -16.18 -13.33
C GLN A 154 3.13 -17.55 -12.98
N ILE A 155 3.64 -18.25 -13.98
CA ILE A 155 4.40 -19.48 -13.81
C ILE A 155 5.87 -19.21 -14.04
N ARG A 156 6.69 -19.69 -13.13
CA ARG A 156 8.14 -19.51 -13.18
C ARG A 156 8.84 -20.86 -13.15
N GLY A 157 9.51 -21.17 -14.23
CA GLY A 157 10.45 -22.27 -14.29
C GLY A 157 11.78 -21.84 -13.65
N VAL A 158 12.22 -22.54 -12.65
CA VAL A 158 13.39 -22.20 -11.84
C VAL A 158 14.36 -23.40 -11.75
N SER A 159 15.59 -23.12 -11.35
CA SER A 159 16.55 -24.17 -11.01
C SER A 159 16.27 -24.74 -9.60
N PRO A 160 16.67 -25.98 -9.31
CA PRO A 160 16.42 -26.63 -8.01
C PRO A 160 17.00 -25.88 -6.79
N ASN A 161 18.01 -25.03 -7.02
CA ASN A 161 18.67 -24.22 -5.98
C ASN A 161 17.95 -22.90 -5.65
N VAL A 162 16.77 -22.63 -6.22
CA VAL A 162 16.03 -21.35 -6.05
C VAL A 162 15.80 -20.97 -4.61
N LEU A 163 15.49 -21.93 -3.71
CA LEU A 163 15.29 -21.66 -2.27
C LEU A 163 16.59 -21.23 -1.55
N ARG A 164 17.76 -21.51 -2.12
CA ARG A 164 19.06 -21.07 -1.60
C ARG A 164 19.40 -19.66 -2.05
N ILE A 165 18.78 -19.21 -3.14
CA ILE A 165 18.90 -17.86 -3.70
C ILE A 165 17.85 -16.96 -3.06
N ARG A 166 16.57 -17.39 -3.08
CA ARG A 166 15.43 -16.69 -2.45
C ARG A 166 15.16 -17.25 -1.04
N THR A 167 16.04 -16.93 -0.09
CA THR A 167 16.03 -17.49 1.27
C THR A 167 14.81 -17.09 2.11
N PHE A 168 14.05 -16.10 1.67
CA PHE A 168 12.77 -15.71 2.28
C PHE A 168 11.62 -16.66 1.93
N ALA A 169 11.75 -17.44 0.85
CA ALA A 169 10.76 -18.45 0.46
C ALA A 169 11.01 -19.78 1.18
N LYS A 170 9.95 -20.37 1.72
CA LYS A 170 10.00 -21.63 2.47
C LYS A 170 8.84 -22.55 2.07
N ILE A 171 9.11 -23.84 1.92
CA ILE A 171 8.03 -24.83 1.74
C ILE A 171 7.27 -24.97 3.06
N VAL A 172 5.97 -24.75 3.01
CA VAL A 172 5.08 -24.83 4.18
C VAL A 172 4.18 -26.07 4.17
N GLN A 173 3.98 -26.67 2.98
CA GLN A 173 3.25 -27.94 2.83
C GLN A 173 3.88 -28.73 1.67
N GLY A 174 3.92 -30.05 1.80
CA GLY A 174 4.47 -30.93 0.78
C GLY A 174 5.99 -30.82 0.64
N ARG A 175 6.49 -30.83 -0.58
CA ARG A 175 7.92 -30.81 -0.92
C ARG A 175 8.22 -29.92 -2.13
N MET A 176 9.49 -29.67 -2.38
CA MET A 176 9.95 -29.06 -3.65
C MET A 176 9.76 -30.04 -4.81
N PHE A 177 9.60 -29.51 -6.03
CA PHE A 177 9.52 -30.34 -7.23
C PHE A 177 10.82 -31.11 -7.46
N VAL A 178 10.70 -32.27 -8.11
CA VAL A 178 11.84 -33.07 -8.55
C VAL A 178 12.20 -32.60 -9.99
N PRO A 179 13.50 -32.30 -10.25
CA PRO A 179 13.94 -31.94 -11.59
C PRO A 179 13.57 -33.00 -12.62
N GLY A 180 13.09 -32.54 -13.78
CA GLY A 180 12.70 -33.43 -14.89
C GLY A 180 11.27 -33.98 -14.81
N LEU A 181 10.53 -33.67 -13.77
CA LEU A 181 9.11 -34.05 -13.63
C LEU A 181 8.17 -32.86 -13.83
N THR A 182 6.95 -33.14 -14.28
CA THR A 182 5.86 -32.16 -14.41
C THR A 182 5.21 -31.90 -13.04
N GLU A 183 5.98 -31.33 -12.13
CA GLU A 183 5.55 -31.02 -10.77
C GLU A 183 5.52 -29.52 -10.53
N LEU A 184 4.52 -29.07 -9.75
CA LEU A 184 4.32 -27.67 -9.38
C LEU A 184 4.52 -27.48 -7.89
N VAL A 185 5.15 -26.38 -7.54
CA VAL A 185 5.14 -25.82 -6.18
C VAL A 185 4.46 -24.48 -6.24
N VAL A 186 3.39 -24.31 -5.48
CA VAL A 186 2.46 -23.19 -5.61
C VAL A 186 2.65 -22.21 -4.47
N GLY A 187 2.66 -20.93 -4.77
CA GLY A 187 2.68 -19.91 -3.75
C GLY A 187 1.39 -19.92 -2.92
N LYS A 188 1.49 -19.58 -1.66
CA LYS A 188 0.40 -19.65 -0.68
C LYS A 188 -0.85 -18.86 -1.08
N ASN A 189 -0.68 -17.70 -1.71
CA ASN A 189 -1.80 -16.91 -2.22
C ASN A 189 -2.37 -17.54 -3.48
N ALA A 190 -1.53 -18.03 -4.40
CA ALA A 190 -1.98 -18.70 -5.62
C ALA A 190 -2.81 -19.95 -5.28
N SER A 191 -2.37 -20.76 -4.31
CA SER A 191 -3.12 -21.94 -3.86
C SER A 191 -4.51 -21.63 -3.29
N ARG A 192 -4.72 -20.43 -2.75
CA ARG A 192 -6.03 -19.99 -2.22
C ARG A 192 -6.89 -19.30 -3.27
N THR A 193 -6.26 -18.67 -4.25
CA THR A 193 -6.94 -17.81 -5.22
C THR A 193 -7.45 -18.59 -6.41
N TYR A 194 -6.69 -19.61 -6.86
CA TYR A 194 -6.99 -20.35 -8.08
C TYR A 194 -7.49 -21.77 -7.80
N ALA A 195 -8.55 -22.14 -8.49
CA ALA A 195 -9.09 -23.52 -8.40
C ALA A 195 -8.09 -24.52 -9.00
N GLY A 196 -7.98 -25.68 -8.36
CA GLY A 196 -7.07 -26.74 -8.76
C GLY A 196 -5.63 -26.59 -8.28
N LEU A 197 -5.18 -25.43 -7.81
CA LEU A 197 -3.81 -25.21 -7.33
C LEU A 197 -3.62 -25.56 -5.83
N THR A 198 -4.29 -26.57 -5.35
CA THR A 198 -4.10 -27.11 -4.00
C THR A 198 -3.23 -28.35 -3.99
N LEU A 199 -2.53 -28.60 -2.89
CA LEU A 199 -1.63 -29.75 -2.72
C LEU A 199 -2.31 -31.08 -3.08
N GLY A 200 -1.62 -31.89 -3.88
CA GLY A 200 -2.09 -33.20 -4.34
C GLY A 200 -2.92 -33.18 -5.63
N ASN A 201 -3.45 -32.04 -6.03
CA ASN A 201 -4.24 -31.91 -7.23
C ASN A 201 -3.38 -32.00 -8.50
N THR A 202 -4.05 -32.35 -9.61
CA THR A 202 -3.47 -32.34 -10.94
C THR A 202 -4.19 -31.31 -11.79
N VAL A 203 -3.44 -30.48 -12.50
CA VAL A 203 -3.93 -29.46 -13.43
C VAL A 203 -3.36 -29.67 -14.81
N ASN A 204 -4.11 -29.24 -15.83
CA ASN A 204 -3.67 -29.31 -17.22
C ASN A 204 -3.50 -27.90 -17.78
N PHE A 205 -2.33 -27.58 -18.29
CA PHE A 205 -2.09 -26.35 -19.03
C PHE A 205 -0.99 -26.53 -20.07
N ALA A 206 -1.05 -25.74 -21.14
CA ALA A 206 -0.11 -25.75 -22.27
C ALA A 206 0.17 -27.15 -22.84
N GLY A 207 -0.83 -28.06 -22.77
CA GLY A 207 -0.71 -29.44 -23.24
C GLY A 207 0.02 -30.40 -22.31
N GLY A 208 0.46 -29.98 -21.15
CA GLY A 208 1.09 -30.78 -20.10
C GLY A 208 0.15 -31.08 -18.93
N ARG A 209 0.31 -32.25 -18.31
CA ARG A 209 -0.35 -32.62 -17.07
C ARG A 209 0.61 -32.40 -15.90
N TRP A 210 0.21 -31.56 -14.92
CA TRP A 210 1.06 -31.11 -13.83
C TRP A 210 0.48 -31.46 -12.47
N GLN A 211 1.29 -31.97 -11.57
CA GLN A 211 0.89 -32.32 -10.21
C GLN A 211 1.39 -31.26 -9.21
N VAL A 212 0.51 -30.76 -8.33
CA VAL A 212 0.88 -29.87 -7.25
C VAL A 212 1.46 -30.69 -6.11
N VAL A 213 2.78 -30.59 -5.87
CA VAL A 213 3.52 -31.39 -4.87
C VAL A 213 3.92 -30.58 -3.64
N GLY A 214 3.80 -29.26 -3.68
CA GLY A 214 4.12 -28.41 -2.52
C GLY A 214 3.48 -27.06 -2.57
N VAL A 215 3.45 -26.41 -1.41
CA VAL A 215 3.03 -25.02 -1.25
C VAL A 215 4.15 -24.28 -0.53
N PHE A 216 4.55 -23.12 -1.05
CA PHE A 216 5.54 -22.25 -0.41
C PHE A 216 4.94 -20.94 0.11
N ASP A 217 5.58 -20.38 1.13
CA ASP A 217 5.31 -19.04 1.68
C ASP A 217 6.55 -18.18 1.44
N ALA A 218 6.39 -17.08 0.71
CA ALA A 218 7.45 -16.13 0.40
C ALA A 218 7.28 -14.81 1.18
N GLY A 219 6.70 -14.88 2.37
CA GLY A 219 6.62 -13.77 3.32
C GLY A 219 5.70 -12.61 2.91
N GLY A 220 4.67 -12.87 2.09
CA GLY A 220 3.75 -11.84 1.59
C GLY A 220 4.30 -11.06 0.40
N SER A 221 5.32 -11.58 -0.28
CA SER A 221 5.84 -11.04 -1.53
C SER A 221 4.96 -11.42 -2.73
N ALA A 222 5.23 -10.86 -3.91
CA ALA A 222 4.50 -11.21 -5.13
C ALA A 222 4.69 -12.69 -5.53
N PHE A 223 5.79 -13.32 -5.12
CA PHE A 223 6.03 -14.74 -5.34
C PHE A 223 4.97 -15.64 -4.70
N ASP A 224 4.32 -15.22 -3.62
CA ASP A 224 3.19 -15.96 -3.05
C ASP A 224 2.01 -16.12 -4.02
N SER A 225 1.96 -15.33 -5.08
CA SER A 225 0.96 -15.41 -6.15
C SER A 225 1.47 -16.13 -7.40
N GLU A 226 2.67 -16.70 -7.37
CA GLU A 226 3.28 -17.43 -8.48
C GLU A 226 3.17 -18.96 -8.30
N VAL A 227 3.43 -19.66 -9.42
CA VAL A 227 3.60 -21.11 -9.46
C VAL A 227 5.01 -21.41 -9.96
N TRP A 228 5.76 -22.25 -9.24
CA TRP A 228 7.13 -22.63 -9.58
C TRP A 228 7.19 -24.09 -10.05
N CYS A 229 8.06 -24.34 -11.05
CA CYS A 229 8.31 -25.67 -11.60
C CYS A 229 9.73 -25.76 -12.16
N ASP A 230 10.10 -26.92 -12.71
CA ASP A 230 11.37 -27.08 -13.44
C ASP A 230 11.38 -26.20 -14.70
N GLY A 231 12.43 -25.37 -14.83
CA GLY A 231 12.58 -24.42 -15.94
C GLY A 231 12.76 -25.10 -17.29
N ARG A 232 13.39 -26.28 -17.37
CA ARG A 232 13.58 -27.02 -18.61
C ARG A 232 12.26 -27.59 -19.09
N ILE A 233 11.51 -28.24 -18.19
CA ILE A 233 10.19 -28.80 -18.51
C ILE A 233 9.22 -27.70 -18.94
N LEU A 234 9.23 -26.54 -18.23
CA LEU A 234 8.40 -25.42 -18.61
C LEU A 234 8.72 -24.87 -20.00
N ALA A 235 10.02 -24.74 -20.34
CA ALA A 235 10.44 -24.28 -21.64
C ALA A 235 9.92 -25.22 -22.75
N GLN A 236 10.04 -26.55 -22.59
CA GLN A 236 9.54 -27.53 -23.51
C GLN A 236 8.03 -27.44 -23.71
N VAL A 237 7.26 -27.37 -22.61
CA VAL A 237 5.80 -27.29 -22.65
C VAL A 237 5.32 -25.99 -23.29
N LEU A 238 6.01 -24.89 -23.06
CA LEU A 238 5.74 -23.58 -23.68
C LEU A 238 6.31 -23.48 -25.11
N LYS A 239 6.91 -24.58 -25.67
CA LYS A 239 7.55 -24.64 -27.00
C LYS A 239 8.62 -23.55 -27.19
N ARG A 240 9.39 -23.26 -26.14
CA ARG A 240 10.49 -22.30 -26.16
C ARG A 240 11.83 -23.03 -26.35
N PRO A 241 12.83 -22.36 -26.94
CA PRO A 241 14.17 -22.92 -27.05
C PRO A 241 14.74 -23.24 -25.65
N GLU A 242 15.31 -24.44 -25.48
CA GLU A 242 15.84 -24.92 -24.19
C GLU A 242 17.09 -24.16 -23.71
N ASN A 243 17.77 -23.45 -24.61
CA ASN A 243 18.98 -22.69 -24.36
C ASN A 243 18.74 -21.20 -24.18
N ILE A 244 17.47 -20.74 -24.11
CA ILE A 244 17.13 -19.33 -23.89
C ILE A 244 16.23 -19.21 -22.65
N PHE A 245 16.66 -18.36 -21.74
CA PHE A 245 15.96 -18.03 -20.48
C PHE A 245 15.54 -16.57 -20.49
N GLN A 246 14.47 -16.22 -19.79
CA GLN A 246 14.00 -14.85 -19.72
C GLN A 246 14.90 -13.98 -18.82
N SER A 247 15.39 -14.55 -17.74
CA SER A 247 16.28 -13.86 -16.79
C SER A 247 17.19 -14.86 -16.08
N ALA A 248 18.20 -14.35 -15.40
CA ALA A 248 18.94 -15.09 -14.40
C ALA A 248 19.02 -14.29 -13.10
N THR A 249 18.71 -14.95 -11.99
CA THR A 249 18.87 -14.36 -10.67
C THR A 249 20.15 -14.92 -10.03
N VAL A 250 20.99 -14.01 -9.56
CA VAL A 250 22.28 -14.33 -8.95
C VAL A 250 22.26 -13.85 -7.51
N ARG A 251 22.64 -14.74 -6.59
CA ARG A 251 22.90 -14.34 -5.21
C ARG A 251 24.34 -13.85 -5.08
N LEU A 252 24.50 -12.64 -4.56
CA LEU A 252 25.77 -12.01 -4.30
C LEU A 252 26.30 -12.42 -2.92
N ALA A 253 27.61 -12.42 -2.74
CA ALA A 253 28.28 -12.69 -1.47
C ALA A 253 27.91 -11.64 -0.39
N SER A 254 27.74 -10.38 -0.83
CA SER A 254 27.24 -9.27 -0.02
C SER A 254 26.51 -8.25 -0.90
N ALA A 255 25.73 -7.34 -0.28
CA ALA A 255 25.08 -6.23 -1.01
C ALA A 255 26.11 -5.30 -1.70
N ASP A 256 27.30 -5.15 -1.12
CA ASP A 256 28.38 -4.30 -1.65
C ASP A 256 29.07 -4.92 -2.87
N SER A 257 28.97 -6.25 -3.05
CA SER A 257 29.52 -6.95 -4.21
C SER A 257 28.78 -6.63 -5.50
N PHE A 258 27.63 -5.95 -5.45
CA PHE A 258 26.80 -5.67 -6.61
C PHE A 258 27.52 -4.89 -7.70
N GLN A 259 28.23 -3.81 -7.34
CA GLN A 259 28.89 -2.97 -8.35
C GLN A 259 30.00 -3.75 -9.05
N LYS A 260 30.82 -4.48 -8.28
CA LYS A 260 31.88 -5.33 -8.82
C LYS A 260 31.33 -6.40 -9.77
N PHE A 261 30.22 -7.04 -9.39
CA PHE A 261 29.53 -8.02 -10.24
C PHE A 261 28.99 -7.38 -11.52
N LYS A 262 28.27 -6.26 -11.37
CA LYS A 262 27.67 -5.53 -12.49
C LYS A 262 28.73 -5.12 -13.50
N ASP A 263 29.82 -4.47 -13.05
CA ASP A 263 30.88 -3.98 -13.93
C ASP A 263 31.57 -5.13 -14.69
N ALA A 264 31.85 -6.24 -13.99
CA ALA A 264 32.45 -7.41 -14.61
C ALA A 264 31.55 -8.05 -15.69
N VAL A 265 30.25 -8.14 -15.44
CA VAL A 265 29.28 -8.76 -16.37
C VAL A 265 28.96 -7.85 -17.54
N THR A 266 28.78 -6.54 -17.31
CA THR A 266 28.43 -5.59 -18.37
C THR A 266 29.61 -5.20 -19.26
N SER A 267 30.86 -5.35 -18.79
CA SER A 267 32.07 -5.13 -19.58
C SER A 267 32.50 -6.34 -20.40
N ASP A 268 31.94 -7.53 -20.17
CA ASP A 268 32.27 -8.72 -20.93
C ASP A 268 31.66 -8.64 -22.34
N PRO A 269 32.45 -8.62 -23.43
CA PRO A 269 31.96 -8.50 -24.80
C PRO A 269 31.08 -9.68 -25.27
N ARG A 270 31.10 -10.79 -24.55
CA ARG A 270 30.25 -11.96 -24.80
C ARG A 270 28.84 -11.77 -24.27
N MET A 271 28.62 -10.75 -23.41
CA MET A 271 27.39 -10.51 -22.70
C MET A 271 26.69 -9.27 -23.26
N ASN A 272 25.41 -9.42 -23.62
CA ASN A 272 24.53 -8.30 -23.98
C ASN A 272 23.40 -8.23 -22.96
N VAL A 273 23.72 -7.80 -21.74
CA VAL A 273 22.82 -7.87 -20.60
C VAL A 273 22.84 -6.59 -19.77
N ASP A 274 21.72 -6.32 -19.13
CA ASP A 274 21.58 -5.36 -18.04
C ASP A 274 21.56 -6.10 -16.70
N VAL A 275 22.22 -5.52 -15.71
CA VAL A 275 22.27 -6.03 -14.34
C VAL A 275 21.63 -5.00 -13.40
N ILE A 276 20.59 -5.41 -12.70
CA ILE A 276 19.86 -4.58 -11.74
C ILE A 276 19.74 -5.32 -10.40
N ARG A 277 19.73 -4.61 -9.27
CA ARG A 277 19.39 -5.24 -7.99
C ARG A 277 17.92 -5.74 -8.05
N GLU A 278 17.69 -6.94 -7.52
CA GLU A 278 16.35 -7.52 -7.54
C GLU A 278 15.32 -6.61 -6.81
N VAL A 279 15.71 -5.99 -5.69
CA VAL A 279 14.85 -5.03 -4.96
C VAL A 279 14.52 -3.79 -5.80
N ASP A 280 15.48 -3.26 -6.56
CA ASP A 280 15.27 -2.08 -7.40
C ASP A 280 14.38 -2.40 -8.61
N TYR A 281 14.52 -3.61 -9.18
CA TYR A 281 13.65 -4.10 -10.25
C TYR A 281 12.18 -4.12 -9.80
N TYR A 282 11.89 -4.77 -8.67
CA TYR A 282 10.52 -4.84 -8.16
C TYR A 282 9.99 -3.48 -7.66
N ALA A 283 10.86 -2.63 -7.11
CA ALA A 283 10.50 -1.26 -6.76
C ALA A 283 10.08 -0.46 -8.00
N LYS A 284 10.85 -0.54 -9.10
CA LYS A 284 10.52 0.08 -10.38
C LYS A 284 9.22 -0.47 -10.96
N GLN A 285 9.04 -1.79 -10.91
CA GLN A 285 7.81 -2.45 -11.38
C GLN A 285 6.56 -1.98 -10.61
N SER A 286 6.70 -1.70 -9.30
CA SER A 286 5.60 -1.19 -8.48
C SER A 286 5.17 0.24 -8.82
N THR A 287 6.04 1.04 -9.45
CA THR A 287 5.88 2.50 -9.54
C THR A 287 4.65 2.90 -10.35
N THR A 288 4.44 2.29 -11.51
CA THR A 288 3.32 2.63 -12.42
C THR A 288 1.98 2.41 -11.75
N MET A 289 1.77 1.22 -11.17
CA MET A 289 0.50 0.89 -10.52
C MET A 289 0.28 1.69 -9.23
N THR A 290 1.31 1.85 -8.42
CA THR A 290 1.25 2.68 -7.22
C THR A 290 0.89 4.12 -7.56
N ARG A 291 1.50 4.68 -8.62
CA ARG A 291 1.19 6.04 -9.10
C ARG A 291 -0.26 6.15 -9.58
N LEU A 292 -0.73 5.17 -10.34
CA LEU A 292 -2.12 5.12 -10.83
C LEU A 292 -3.11 5.09 -9.67
N ILE A 293 -2.92 4.18 -8.70
CA ILE A 293 -3.78 4.09 -7.52
C ILE A 293 -3.75 5.41 -6.72
N THR A 294 -2.56 6.01 -6.55
CA THR A 294 -2.41 7.25 -5.78
C THR A 294 -3.09 8.43 -6.48
N VAL A 295 -2.94 8.56 -7.80
CA VAL A 295 -3.54 9.66 -8.57
C VAL A 295 -5.06 9.51 -8.61
N LEU A 296 -5.58 8.34 -8.96
CA LEU A 296 -7.02 8.10 -9.00
C LEU A 296 -7.66 8.20 -7.60
N GLY A 297 -7.02 7.60 -6.60
CA GLY A 297 -7.49 7.70 -5.22
C GLY A 297 -7.44 9.14 -4.69
N GLY A 298 -6.41 9.90 -5.05
CA GLY A 298 -6.28 11.33 -4.74
C GLY A 298 -7.37 12.17 -5.40
N LEU A 299 -7.70 11.88 -6.67
CA LEU A 299 -8.80 12.55 -7.39
C LEU A 299 -10.15 12.30 -6.70
N VAL A 300 -10.45 11.04 -6.39
CA VAL A 300 -11.69 10.68 -5.67
C VAL A 300 -11.74 11.37 -4.31
N ALA A 301 -10.65 11.33 -3.55
CA ALA A 301 -10.58 12.00 -2.26
C ALA A 301 -10.75 13.52 -2.37
N ALA A 302 -10.21 14.16 -3.41
CA ALA A 302 -10.38 15.59 -3.66
C ALA A 302 -11.83 15.96 -3.98
N ILE A 303 -12.52 15.18 -4.82
CA ILE A 303 -13.94 15.40 -5.13
C ILE A 303 -14.79 15.24 -3.86
N MET A 304 -14.55 14.19 -3.09
CA MET A 304 -15.25 13.98 -1.81
C MET A 304 -14.95 15.09 -0.79
N ALA A 305 -13.69 15.59 -0.76
CA ALA A 305 -13.30 16.68 0.13
C ALA A 305 -14.06 17.97 -0.19
N ILE A 306 -14.27 18.29 -1.47
CA ILE A 306 -15.10 19.43 -1.88
C ILE A 306 -16.51 19.29 -1.30
N GLY A 307 -17.16 18.13 -1.46
CA GLY A 307 -18.46 17.86 -0.87
C GLY A 307 -18.49 17.99 0.66
N ALA A 308 -17.47 17.43 1.34
CA ALA A 308 -17.34 17.53 2.80
C ALA A 308 -17.13 18.97 3.28
N ILE A 309 -16.35 19.77 2.55
CA ILE A 309 -16.15 21.21 2.83
C ILE A 309 -17.46 21.97 2.69
N PHE A 310 -18.24 21.73 1.64
CA PHE A 310 -19.58 22.36 1.49
C PHE A 310 -20.54 21.95 2.61
N GLY A 311 -20.53 20.69 3.05
CA GLY A 311 -21.28 20.23 4.21
C GLY A 311 -20.86 20.94 5.50
N ALA A 312 -19.55 21.06 5.72
CA ALA A 312 -18.99 21.80 6.87
C ALA A 312 -19.34 23.30 6.83
N LEU A 313 -19.24 23.93 5.64
CA LEU A 313 -19.65 25.32 5.43
C LEU A 313 -21.12 25.53 5.83
N ASN A 314 -22.03 24.68 5.34
CA ASN A 314 -23.45 24.77 5.65
C ASN A 314 -23.72 24.64 7.15
N THR A 315 -23.09 23.65 7.79
CA THR A 315 -23.19 23.45 9.26
C THR A 315 -22.68 24.63 10.03
N MET A 316 -21.57 25.25 9.61
CA MET A 316 -20.97 26.41 10.28
C MET A 316 -21.80 27.69 10.03
N TYR A 317 -22.41 27.86 8.85
CA TYR A 317 -23.33 28.97 8.61
C TYR A 317 -24.58 28.91 9.52
N SER A 318 -25.16 27.72 9.69
CA SER A 318 -26.26 27.53 10.65
C SER A 318 -25.80 27.85 12.08
N ALA A 319 -24.62 27.41 12.45
CA ALA A 319 -24.01 27.71 13.75
C ALA A 319 -23.85 29.21 14.02
N VAL A 320 -23.38 29.94 13.04
CA VAL A 320 -23.23 31.40 13.11
C VAL A 320 -24.59 32.11 13.16
N ALA A 321 -25.56 31.67 12.38
CA ALA A 321 -26.91 32.28 12.35
C ALA A 321 -27.61 32.15 13.70
N GLU A 322 -27.57 30.98 14.34
CA GLU A 322 -28.15 30.73 15.66
C GLU A 322 -27.54 31.57 16.79
N ARG A 323 -26.26 31.97 16.61
CA ARG A 323 -25.49 32.73 17.63
C ARG A 323 -25.27 34.19 17.29
N GLY A 324 -25.99 34.74 16.33
CA GLY A 324 -25.81 36.11 15.86
C GLY A 324 -25.87 37.15 17.02
N ARG A 325 -26.80 36.96 17.97
CA ARG A 325 -26.94 37.81 19.16
C ARG A 325 -25.77 37.67 20.11
N GLU A 326 -25.35 36.47 20.43
CA GLU A 326 -24.22 36.23 21.34
C GLU A 326 -22.94 36.86 20.78
N ILE A 327 -22.70 36.74 19.46
CA ILE A 327 -21.57 37.35 18.77
C ILE A 327 -21.65 38.89 18.89
N ALA A 328 -22.83 39.47 18.62
CA ALA A 328 -23.04 40.92 18.72
C ALA A 328 -22.82 41.43 20.16
N THR A 329 -23.29 40.70 21.14
CA THR A 329 -23.09 41.05 22.57
C THR A 329 -21.61 40.96 22.95
N MET A 330 -20.90 39.89 22.57
CA MET A 330 -19.46 39.78 22.81
C MET A 330 -18.67 40.92 22.16
N ARG A 331 -19.02 41.28 20.94
CA ARG A 331 -18.42 42.43 20.23
C ARG A 331 -18.73 43.78 20.90
N ALA A 332 -19.97 43.97 21.42
CA ALA A 332 -20.36 45.19 22.13
C ALA A 332 -19.64 45.33 23.47
N VAL A 333 -19.35 44.25 24.18
CA VAL A 333 -18.57 44.19 25.42
C VAL A 333 -17.05 44.39 25.21
N GLY A 334 -16.58 44.40 23.92
CA GLY A 334 -15.19 44.75 23.61
C GLY A 334 -14.32 43.58 23.11
N PHE A 335 -14.88 42.37 22.89
CA PHE A 335 -14.11 41.28 22.27
C PHE A 335 -13.73 41.62 20.83
N SER A 336 -12.49 41.36 20.42
CA SER A 336 -12.04 41.61 19.06
C SER A 336 -12.72 40.68 18.05
N ALA A 337 -12.84 41.11 16.79
CA ALA A 337 -13.37 40.26 15.71
C ALA A 337 -12.54 38.98 15.55
N TRP A 338 -11.25 39.07 15.72
CA TRP A 338 -10.34 37.91 15.60
C TRP A 338 -10.56 36.86 16.70
N ASN A 339 -10.95 37.28 17.91
CA ASN A 339 -11.29 36.33 18.98
C ASN A 339 -12.52 35.49 18.61
N VAL A 340 -13.48 36.11 17.94
CA VAL A 340 -14.67 35.41 17.42
C VAL A 340 -14.27 34.43 16.29
N VAL A 341 -13.43 34.87 15.31
CA VAL A 341 -12.93 33.99 14.23
C VAL A 341 -12.23 32.77 14.82
N LEU A 342 -11.34 32.99 15.79
CA LEU A 342 -10.56 31.91 16.40
C LEU A 342 -11.43 30.94 17.20
N SER A 343 -12.48 31.40 17.87
CA SER A 343 -13.44 30.56 18.58
C SER A 343 -14.17 29.61 17.59
N PHE A 344 -14.66 30.13 16.47
CA PHE A 344 -15.32 29.29 15.45
C PHE A 344 -14.35 28.38 14.71
N LEU A 345 -13.12 28.85 14.45
CA LEU A 345 -12.09 28.02 13.85
C LEU A 345 -11.68 26.87 14.76
N PHE A 346 -11.59 27.12 16.08
CA PHE A 346 -11.34 26.07 17.06
C PHE A 346 -12.46 25.03 17.09
N GLU A 347 -13.73 25.46 17.03
CA GLU A 347 -14.89 24.56 16.92
C GLU A 347 -14.81 23.69 15.66
N ALA A 348 -14.51 24.30 14.50
CA ALA A 348 -14.34 23.58 13.23
C ALA A 348 -13.17 22.58 13.26
N LEU A 349 -12.04 22.97 13.87
CA LEU A 349 -10.88 22.09 14.06
C LEU A 349 -11.21 20.92 15.00
N LEU A 350 -11.94 21.15 16.07
CA LEU A 350 -12.35 20.10 16.99
C LEU A 350 -13.24 19.05 16.30
N ILE A 351 -14.24 19.53 15.56
CA ILE A 351 -15.16 18.65 14.80
C ILE A 351 -14.40 17.86 13.74
N SER A 352 -13.55 18.51 12.95
CA SER A 352 -12.80 17.87 11.88
C SER A 352 -11.72 16.91 12.41
N PHE A 353 -11.17 17.19 13.58
CA PHE A 353 -10.24 16.33 14.27
C PHE A 353 -10.92 15.02 14.71
N ILE A 354 -12.07 15.13 15.39
CA ILE A 354 -12.88 13.96 15.77
C ILE A 354 -13.28 13.18 14.52
N ALA A 355 -13.68 13.87 13.45
CA ALA A 355 -14.04 13.25 12.18
C ALA A 355 -12.84 12.53 11.54
N GLY A 356 -11.66 13.15 11.53
CA GLY A 356 -10.42 12.54 11.06
C GLY A 356 -10.10 11.24 11.78
N LEU A 357 -10.31 11.21 13.11
CA LEU A 357 -10.14 10.02 13.93
C LEU A 357 -11.13 8.92 13.57
N VAL A 358 -12.42 9.27 13.54
CA VAL A 358 -13.48 8.32 13.20
C VAL A 358 -13.21 7.73 11.81
N GLY A 359 -12.81 8.55 10.83
CA GLY A 359 -12.43 8.08 9.51
C GLY A 359 -11.23 7.13 9.51
N CYS A 360 -10.18 7.46 10.28
CA CYS A 360 -9.02 6.60 10.45
C CYS A 360 -9.39 5.27 11.16
N LEU A 361 -10.20 5.31 12.22
CA LEU A 361 -10.65 4.12 12.94
C LEU A 361 -11.51 3.21 12.07
N ALA A 362 -12.38 3.78 11.24
CA ALA A 362 -13.25 3.03 10.33
C ALA A 362 -12.46 2.22 9.28
N VAL A 363 -11.26 2.65 8.94
CA VAL A 363 -10.39 1.97 7.94
C VAL A 363 -9.49 0.91 8.58
N LEU A 364 -9.21 0.96 9.88
CA LEU A 364 -8.32 0.00 10.55
C LEU A 364 -8.67 -1.48 10.29
N PRO A 365 -9.94 -1.90 10.26
CA PRO A 365 -10.29 -3.29 9.96
C PRO A 365 -9.83 -3.77 8.58
N LEU A 366 -9.57 -2.87 7.64
CA LEU A 366 -9.03 -3.20 6.32
C LEU A 366 -7.55 -3.62 6.38
N ASN A 367 -6.83 -3.30 7.47
CA ASN A 367 -5.41 -3.61 7.57
C ASN A 367 -5.14 -5.11 7.53
N GLY A 368 -4.34 -5.55 6.57
CA GLY A 368 -4.04 -6.96 6.34
C GLY A 368 -5.09 -7.72 5.51
N LEU A 369 -6.22 -7.11 5.14
CA LEU A 369 -7.12 -7.71 4.15
C LEU A 369 -6.41 -7.80 2.80
N THR A 370 -6.44 -8.97 2.20
CA THR A 370 -5.83 -9.24 0.90
C THR A 370 -6.81 -8.93 -0.22
N THR A 371 -6.30 -8.27 -1.25
CA THR A 371 -6.98 -8.06 -2.52
C THR A 371 -6.06 -8.45 -3.67
N ASN A 372 -6.61 -8.63 -4.86
CA ASN A 372 -5.86 -8.99 -6.04
C ASN A 372 -5.93 -7.84 -7.06
N THR A 373 -4.81 -7.59 -7.73
CA THR A 373 -4.80 -6.71 -8.90
C THR A 373 -3.91 -7.27 -9.99
N MET A 374 -4.18 -6.87 -11.22
CA MET A 374 -3.34 -7.24 -12.34
C MET A 374 -2.05 -6.40 -12.35
N ASN A 375 -0.92 -7.06 -12.45
CA ASN A 375 0.36 -6.41 -12.71
C ASN A 375 0.49 -6.19 -14.23
N PHE A 376 0.50 -4.94 -14.67
CA PHE A 376 0.54 -4.59 -16.10
C PHE A 376 1.85 -4.98 -16.81
N GLN A 377 2.93 -5.23 -16.08
CA GLN A 377 4.20 -5.63 -16.70
C GLN A 377 4.27 -7.15 -16.94
N THR A 378 3.61 -7.92 -16.12
CA THR A 378 3.60 -9.39 -16.21
C THR A 378 2.26 -9.95 -16.68
N PHE A 379 1.23 -9.12 -16.78
CA PHE A 379 -0.16 -9.50 -17.09
C PHE A 379 -0.71 -10.59 -16.17
N SER A 380 -0.14 -10.73 -14.98
CA SER A 380 -0.56 -11.71 -13.98
C SER A 380 -1.21 -11.03 -12.77
N ASN A 381 -2.07 -11.77 -12.08
CA ASN A 381 -2.67 -11.27 -10.84
C ASN A 381 -1.70 -11.42 -9.68
N VAL A 382 -1.57 -10.36 -8.92
CA VAL A 382 -0.76 -10.31 -7.69
C VAL A 382 -1.68 -10.01 -6.52
N ALA A 383 -1.68 -10.90 -5.53
CA ALA A 383 -2.36 -10.68 -4.26
C ALA A 383 -1.49 -9.81 -3.35
N PHE A 384 -2.09 -8.80 -2.74
CA PHE A 384 -1.43 -7.94 -1.77
C PHE A 384 -2.41 -7.50 -0.69
N ALA A 385 -1.89 -7.10 0.46
CA ALA A 385 -2.70 -6.69 1.59
C ALA A 385 -2.71 -5.17 1.75
N PHE A 386 -3.83 -4.61 2.22
CA PHE A 386 -3.86 -3.23 2.69
C PHE A 386 -2.81 -3.03 3.79
N ARG A 387 -2.00 -1.98 3.67
CA ARG A 387 -0.97 -1.66 4.65
C ARG A 387 -1.19 -0.28 5.25
N ILE A 388 -1.90 -0.26 6.38
CA ILE A 388 -2.15 0.96 7.14
C ILE A 388 -0.98 1.19 8.09
N THR A 389 -0.33 2.34 7.96
CA THR A 389 0.79 2.75 8.82
C THR A 389 0.40 3.96 9.64
N LEU A 390 1.07 4.18 10.78
CA LEU A 390 0.84 5.35 11.61
C LEU A 390 0.97 6.67 10.82
N GLY A 391 1.95 6.75 9.92
CA GLY A 391 2.12 7.93 9.05
C GLY A 391 0.93 8.19 8.13
N LEU A 392 0.20 7.14 7.67
CA LEU A 392 -1.04 7.33 6.90
C LEU A 392 -2.19 7.83 7.78
N LEU A 393 -2.30 7.35 9.01
CA LEU A 393 -3.32 7.80 9.94
C LEU A 393 -3.11 9.28 10.28
N VAL A 394 -1.88 9.68 10.57
CA VAL A 394 -1.52 11.10 10.79
C VAL A 394 -1.85 11.94 9.56
N LEU A 395 -1.51 11.48 8.37
CA LEU A 395 -1.83 12.19 7.12
C LEU A 395 -3.35 12.31 6.92
N GLY A 396 -4.12 11.27 7.25
CA GLY A 396 -5.58 11.30 7.22
C GLY A 396 -6.18 12.34 8.18
N VAL A 397 -5.69 12.39 9.41
CA VAL A 397 -6.13 13.40 10.40
C VAL A 397 -5.78 14.81 9.92
N LEU A 398 -4.56 15.03 9.40
CA LEU A 398 -4.16 16.32 8.84
C LEU A 398 -5.05 16.72 7.65
N PHE A 399 -5.39 15.79 6.79
CA PHE A 399 -6.32 16.03 5.68
C PHE A 399 -7.72 16.44 6.20
N GLY A 400 -8.22 15.79 7.25
CA GLY A 400 -9.45 16.18 7.94
C GLY A 400 -9.39 17.59 8.52
N LEU A 401 -8.29 17.94 9.18
CA LEU A 401 -8.06 19.28 9.74
C LEU A 401 -8.05 20.37 8.67
N ILE A 402 -7.42 20.11 7.52
CA ILE A 402 -7.43 21.04 6.38
C ILE A 402 -8.87 21.29 5.90
N MET A 403 -9.69 20.24 5.77
CA MET A 403 -11.10 20.38 5.41
C MET A 403 -11.87 21.20 6.45
N GLY A 404 -11.59 20.99 7.74
CA GLY A 404 -12.22 21.76 8.82
C GLY A 404 -11.86 23.25 8.78
N VAL A 405 -10.61 23.58 8.54
CA VAL A 405 -10.16 24.98 8.35
C VAL A 405 -10.86 25.62 7.17
N LEU A 406 -10.87 24.95 6.01
CA LEU A 406 -11.52 25.47 4.81
C LEU A 406 -13.02 25.62 4.95
N GLY A 407 -13.69 24.67 5.62
CA GLY A 407 -15.13 24.72 5.89
C GLY A 407 -15.52 25.72 6.98
N GLY A 408 -14.65 25.97 7.97
CA GLY A 408 -14.92 26.89 9.10
C GLY A 408 -14.54 28.34 8.85
N MET A 409 -13.50 28.60 8.05
CA MET A 409 -12.90 29.93 7.90
C MET A 409 -13.87 30.99 7.34
N ILE A 410 -14.55 30.68 6.25
CA ILE A 410 -15.43 31.62 5.56
C ILE A 410 -16.61 32.03 6.44
N PRO A 411 -17.37 31.11 7.07
CA PRO A 411 -18.43 31.46 8.01
C PRO A 411 -17.94 32.24 9.22
N ALA A 412 -16.77 31.86 9.77
CA ALA A 412 -16.17 32.53 10.92
C ALA A 412 -15.82 34.01 10.63
N LEU A 413 -15.20 34.26 9.48
CA LEU A 413 -14.88 35.62 9.03
C LEU A 413 -16.17 36.46 8.83
N ARG A 414 -17.19 35.91 8.16
CA ARG A 414 -18.46 36.61 7.96
C ARG A 414 -19.15 36.93 9.29
N ALA A 415 -19.13 36.01 10.26
CA ALA A 415 -19.68 36.22 11.58
C ALA A 415 -19.01 37.37 12.33
N ALA A 416 -17.68 37.36 12.33
CA ALA A 416 -16.86 38.29 13.10
C ALA A 416 -16.91 39.75 12.60
N PHE A 417 -17.10 39.95 11.29
CA PHE A 417 -17.07 41.28 10.66
C PHE A 417 -18.44 41.82 10.32
N ARG A 418 -19.57 41.17 10.74
CA ARG A 418 -20.90 41.77 10.66
C ARG A 418 -21.03 43.04 11.51
N PRO A 419 -21.70 44.10 11.05
CA PRO A 419 -21.97 45.33 11.80
C PRO A 419 -22.78 45.01 13.07
N VAL A 420 -22.24 45.37 14.25
CA VAL A 420 -22.87 45.08 15.55
C VAL A 420 -24.26 45.73 15.68
N ALA A 421 -24.40 46.95 15.17
CA ALA A 421 -25.68 47.68 15.22
C ALA A 421 -26.81 47.02 14.41
N GLY A 422 -26.49 46.37 13.25
CA GLY A 422 -27.45 45.60 12.46
C GLY A 422 -27.88 44.31 13.15
N ALA A 423 -26.92 43.57 13.69
CA ALA A 423 -27.18 42.30 14.35
C ALA A 423 -27.99 42.41 15.68
N LEU A 424 -27.98 43.57 16.31
CA LEU A 424 -28.81 43.86 17.51
C LEU A 424 -30.21 44.36 17.14
N ARG A 425 -30.45 44.80 15.87
CA ARG A 425 -31.75 45.32 15.42
C ARG A 425 -32.63 44.26 14.71
N GLU A 426 -32.07 43.15 14.30
CA GLU A 426 -32.81 42.00 13.73
C GLU A 426 -33.57 41.23 14.85
N LEU A 427 -34.41 41.97 15.58
CA LEU A 427 -35.32 41.49 16.62
C LEU A 427 -36.72 41.38 16.11
#